data_1bf635bc54d9c46212b8bbf6c0a002ad
#
_entry.id   1bf635bc54d9c46212b8bbf6c0a002ad
#
_cell.length_a   1.000
_cell.length_b   1.000
_cell.length_c   1.000
_cell.angle_alpha   90.00
_cell.angle_beta   90.00
_cell.angle_gamma   90.00
#
_symmetry.space_group_name_H-M   'P 1'
#
loop_
_entity.id
_entity.type
_entity.pdbx_description
1 polymer ?
#
loop_
_entity_poly.entity_id
_entity_poly.type
_entity_poly.pdbx_seq_one_letter_code
_entity_poly.pdbx_strand_id
1 'polypeptide(L)'
;MKRITGSPRPNWRAEVEQIGFSYHTIDDELYWDESGWFEFNYDQIRVIEQATNVLHAMCIEAAECVIEEDRLSDFGIPSQFHYWIKQSWEADEPTLFGRFDLAWDGNGPPKMLEYNADTPTSLFEASVVQWHWLESLQNTGAAIAQFDQFNSLHEQLIEAWKYLRQQGWDRVHFAASDGHEEDFGNVTYLRDTASQAGIDTHYIDISQVGYDSDRKTFVDDQFEPIEYLFKLYPWEWMLQESFARHLLTSKTVWLEPAWKMLLSNKTILAILWELFPENKYLLKASFEPIEGDFVRKPILAREGSNIEIVTQQQHAQMATEGPYWNQPCIYQAYHPLYRSENGYAVLGSWVVGDRACGMGIREDIQAITHNTSRFLPHRIRR
;
A
#
# COMPACT_ATOMS: atom_id res chain seq x y z
N MET A 1 -19.28 2.43 -11.20
CA MET A 1 -17.91 2.34 -11.76
C MET A 1 -18.00 1.90 -13.20
N LYS A 2 -17.24 2.52 -14.10
CA LYS A 2 -17.26 2.17 -15.53
C LYS A 2 -15.86 2.36 -16.12
N ARG A 3 -15.33 1.35 -16.80
CA ARG A 3 -14.11 1.46 -17.58
C ARG A 3 -14.43 2.13 -18.91
N ILE A 4 -13.68 3.19 -19.25
CA ILE A 4 -13.81 3.93 -20.51
C ILE A 4 -12.53 3.71 -21.31
N THR A 5 -12.66 3.42 -22.59
CA THR A 5 -11.54 3.35 -23.53
C THR A 5 -11.39 4.69 -24.23
N GLY A 6 -10.16 5.15 -24.39
CA GLY A 6 -9.83 6.42 -25.04
C GLY A 6 -8.49 6.36 -25.77
N SER A 7 -8.09 7.47 -26.37
CA SER A 7 -6.77 7.61 -26.92
C SER A 7 -5.84 8.27 -25.89
N PRO A 8 -4.62 7.75 -25.71
CA PRO A 8 -3.62 8.41 -24.87
C PRO A 8 -3.37 9.85 -25.33
N ARG A 9 -3.00 10.72 -24.40
CA ARG A 9 -2.57 12.10 -24.74
C ARG A 9 -1.36 12.06 -25.69
N PRO A 10 -1.28 12.98 -26.65
CA PRO A 10 -0.04 13.15 -27.44
C PRO A 10 1.13 13.44 -26.49
N ASN A 11 2.27 12.80 -26.71
CA ASN A 11 3.52 13.02 -25.95
C ASN A 11 3.43 12.74 -24.43
N TRP A 12 2.44 12.00 -23.97
CA TRP A 12 2.21 11.75 -22.55
C TRP A 12 3.43 11.20 -21.81
N ARG A 13 4.27 10.37 -22.47
CA ARG A 13 5.51 9.86 -21.86
C ARG A 13 6.45 10.98 -21.46
N ALA A 14 6.76 11.88 -22.38
CA ALA A 14 7.60 13.04 -22.09
C ALA A 14 6.99 13.96 -21.01
N GLU A 15 5.66 14.07 -20.96
CA GLU A 15 4.98 14.87 -19.96
C GLU A 15 5.09 14.25 -18.56
N VAL A 16 4.92 12.92 -18.42
CA VAL A 16 5.06 12.27 -17.12
C VAL A 16 6.52 12.18 -16.66
N GLU A 17 7.46 12.03 -17.60
CA GLU A 17 8.90 12.10 -17.30
C GLU A 17 9.32 13.49 -16.78
N GLN A 18 8.73 14.57 -17.28
CA GLN A 18 9.00 15.93 -16.80
C GLN A 18 8.58 16.16 -15.35
N ILE A 19 7.59 15.44 -14.86
CA ILE A 19 7.18 15.49 -13.45
C ILE A 19 7.91 14.46 -12.59
N GLY A 20 8.90 13.73 -13.15
CA GLY A 20 9.74 12.77 -12.44
C GLY A 20 9.27 11.32 -12.50
N PHE A 21 8.26 11.00 -13.32
CA PHE A 21 7.75 9.64 -13.48
C PHE A 21 8.40 8.93 -14.66
N SER A 22 9.58 8.34 -14.45
CA SER A 22 10.41 7.69 -15.50
C SER A 22 9.99 6.23 -15.76
N TYR A 23 9.39 5.55 -14.79
CA TYR A 23 9.04 4.12 -14.81
C TYR A 23 7.62 3.84 -15.35
N HIS A 24 7.16 4.64 -16.30
CA HIS A 24 5.87 4.41 -17.00
C HIS A 24 5.83 3.10 -17.81
N THR A 25 6.98 2.47 -18.01
CA THR A 25 7.17 1.17 -18.66
C THR A 25 8.14 0.36 -17.79
N ILE A 26 7.76 -0.85 -17.39
CA ILE A 26 8.54 -1.75 -16.54
C ILE A 26 8.74 -3.06 -17.33
N ASP A 27 9.98 -3.55 -17.44
CA ASP A 27 10.33 -4.77 -18.16
C ASP A 27 9.76 -4.83 -19.60
N ASP A 28 9.81 -3.72 -20.31
CA ASP A 28 9.22 -3.52 -21.65
C ASP A 28 7.67 -3.61 -21.68
N GLU A 29 6.98 -3.74 -20.54
CA GLU A 29 5.54 -3.72 -20.41
C GLU A 29 5.02 -2.33 -20.01
N LEU A 30 3.89 -1.94 -20.59
CA LEU A 30 3.25 -0.67 -20.29
C LEU A 30 2.67 -0.71 -18.86
N TYR A 31 3.24 0.08 -17.94
CA TYR A 31 2.78 0.20 -16.56
C TYR A 31 1.76 1.33 -16.39
N TRP A 32 2.06 2.56 -16.82
CA TRP A 32 1.10 3.66 -16.86
C TRP A 32 0.34 3.66 -18.18
N ASP A 33 -1.00 3.45 -18.14
CA ASP A 33 -1.81 3.29 -19.34
C ASP A 33 -2.89 4.36 -19.46
N GLU A 34 -2.72 5.27 -20.42
CA GLU A 34 -3.72 6.30 -20.78
C GLU A 34 -4.69 5.88 -21.89
N SER A 35 -4.62 4.62 -22.36
CA SER A 35 -5.60 4.12 -23.34
C SER A 35 -6.99 3.90 -22.75
N GLY A 36 -7.15 4.15 -21.45
CA GLY A 36 -8.41 4.11 -20.74
C GLY A 36 -8.32 4.72 -19.36
N TRP A 37 -9.47 4.86 -18.75
CA TRP A 37 -9.65 5.34 -17.39
C TRP A 37 -10.91 4.77 -16.76
N PHE A 38 -11.02 4.89 -15.43
CA PHE A 38 -12.25 4.54 -14.73
C PHE A 38 -13.06 5.78 -14.37
N GLU A 39 -14.37 5.71 -14.60
CA GLU A 39 -15.32 6.79 -14.30
C GLU A 39 -16.25 6.38 -13.16
N PHE A 40 -16.38 7.30 -12.20
CA PHE A 40 -17.22 7.16 -11.02
C PHE A 40 -18.17 8.35 -10.91
N ASN A 41 -19.22 8.18 -10.11
CA ASN A 41 -20.01 9.30 -9.57
C ASN A 41 -19.65 9.52 -8.09
N TYR A 42 -20.09 10.64 -7.53
CA TYR A 42 -19.81 11.00 -6.14
C TYR A 42 -20.34 9.99 -5.11
N ASP A 43 -21.50 9.38 -5.35
CA ASP A 43 -22.04 8.37 -4.43
C ASP A 43 -21.16 7.13 -4.38
N GLN A 44 -20.60 6.73 -5.50
CA GLN A 44 -19.64 5.63 -5.58
C GLN A 44 -18.34 5.95 -4.82
N ILE A 45 -17.85 7.18 -4.91
CA ILE A 45 -16.68 7.61 -4.15
C ILE A 45 -16.97 7.57 -2.65
N ARG A 46 -18.13 8.06 -2.20
CA ARG A 46 -18.52 7.99 -0.79
C ARG A 46 -18.58 6.56 -0.25
N VAL A 47 -19.00 5.61 -1.08
CA VAL A 47 -19.01 4.18 -0.71
C VAL A 47 -17.59 3.67 -0.48
N ILE A 48 -16.62 4.01 -1.35
CA ILE A 48 -15.21 3.62 -1.21
C ILE A 48 -14.61 4.29 0.02
N GLU A 49 -14.79 5.60 0.18
CA GLU A 49 -14.30 6.37 1.32
C GLU A 49 -14.81 5.80 2.65
N GLN A 50 -16.13 5.56 2.75
CA GLN A 50 -16.73 4.96 3.94
C GLN A 50 -16.19 3.56 4.22
N ALA A 51 -16.08 2.71 3.19
CA ALA A 51 -15.55 1.36 3.35
C ALA A 51 -14.12 1.38 3.88
N THR A 52 -13.27 2.24 3.30
CA THR A 52 -11.87 2.39 3.68
C THR A 52 -11.73 2.85 5.13
N ASN A 53 -12.48 3.88 5.55
CA ASN A 53 -12.45 4.37 6.93
C ASN A 53 -12.91 3.31 7.94
N VAL A 54 -13.97 2.55 7.63
CA VAL A 54 -14.44 1.46 8.50
C VAL A 54 -13.43 0.33 8.58
N LEU A 55 -12.87 -0.08 7.43
CA LEU A 55 -11.85 -1.13 7.39
C LEU A 55 -10.59 -0.73 8.15
N HIS A 56 -10.16 0.54 8.05
CA HIS A 56 -9.01 1.04 8.79
C HIS A 56 -9.24 0.95 10.30
N ALA A 57 -10.37 1.46 10.79
CA ALA A 57 -10.71 1.36 12.21
C ALA A 57 -10.75 -0.11 12.72
N MET A 58 -11.33 -1.01 11.93
CA MET A 58 -11.35 -2.45 12.27
C MET A 58 -9.95 -3.07 12.28
N CYS A 59 -9.05 -2.63 11.37
CA CYS A 59 -7.65 -3.10 11.35
C CYS A 59 -6.87 -2.62 12.58
N ILE A 60 -7.10 -1.41 13.06
CA ILE A 60 -6.50 -0.89 14.28
C ILE A 60 -6.99 -1.72 15.50
N GLU A 61 -8.31 -1.95 15.63
CA GLU A 61 -8.88 -2.79 16.68
C GLU A 61 -8.36 -4.24 16.62
N ALA A 62 -8.19 -4.78 15.42
CA ALA A 62 -7.60 -6.11 15.23
C ALA A 62 -6.13 -6.17 15.65
N ALA A 63 -5.33 -5.14 15.36
CA ALA A 63 -3.93 -5.04 15.82
C ALA A 63 -3.86 -4.97 17.35
N GLU A 64 -4.71 -4.17 17.99
CA GLU A 64 -4.84 -4.10 19.46
C GLU A 64 -5.13 -5.48 20.05
N CYS A 65 -6.14 -6.17 19.55
CA CYS A 65 -6.52 -7.51 19.99
C CYS A 65 -5.36 -8.52 19.86
N VAL A 66 -4.66 -8.53 18.73
CA VAL A 66 -3.47 -9.40 18.48
C VAL A 66 -2.37 -9.14 19.52
N ILE A 67 -2.13 -7.87 19.85
CA ILE A 67 -1.10 -7.46 20.82
C ILE A 67 -1.53 -7.83 22.24
N GLU A 68 -2.77 -7.56 22.65
CA GLU A 68 -3.30 -7.84 23.98
C GLU A 68 -3.40 -9.35 24.26
N GLU A 69 -3.83 -10.14 23.27
CA GLU A 69 -3.98 -11.59 23.37
C GLU A 69 -2.68 -12.38 23.13
N ASP A 70 -1.55 -11.69 22.90
CA ASP A 70 -0.22 -12.30 22.64
C ASP A 70 -0.17 -13.20 21.39
N ARG A 71 -0.90 -12.83 20.33
CA ARG A 71 -1.05 -13.62 19.10
C ARG A 71 -0.02 -13.30 18.01
N LEU A 72 1.07 -12.60 18.33
CA LEU A 72 2.14 -12.24 17.36
C LEU A 72 2.75 -13.46 16.65
N SER A 73 2.74 -14.63 17.30
CA SER A 73 3.21 -15.87 16.68
C SER A 73 2.36 -16.35 15.51
N ASP A 74 1.06 -16.01 15.47
CA ASP A 74 0.16 -16.35 14.35
C ASP A 74 0.63 -15.68 13.04
N PHE A 75 1.32 -14.55 13.17
CA PHE A 75 1.88 -13.77 12.07
C PHE A 75 3.26 -14.25 11.60
N GLY A 76 3.77 -15.35 12.17
CA GLY A 76 5.11 -15.85 11.86
C GLY A 76 6.25 -14.96 12.34
N ILE A 77 5.97 -14.03 13.26
CA ILE A 77 6.96 -13.11 13.82
C ILE A 77 7.82 -13.84 14.86
N PRO A 78 9.17 -13.79 14.75
CA PRO A 78 10.04 -14.41 15.72
C PRO A 78 9.84 -13.84 17.14
N SER A 79 9.74 -14.71 18.16
CA SER A 79 9.39 -14.32 19.53
C SER A 79 10.30 -13.28 20.16
N GLN A 80 11.55 -13.19 19.72
CA GLN A 80 12.51 -12.18 20.20
C GLN A 80 12.08 -10.74 19.88
N PHE A 81 11.20 -10.53 18.86
CA PHE A 81 10.72 -9.21 18.48
C PHE A 81 9.35 -8.86 19.09
N HIS A 82 8.65 -9.82 19.72
CA HIS A 82 7.30 -9.61 20.22
C HIS A 82 7.22 -8.45 21.22
N TYR A 83 8.17 -8.39 22.16
CA TYR A 83 8.20 -7.32 23.16
C TYR A 83 8.44 -5.93 22.51
N TRP A 84 9.32 -5.85 21.52
CA TRP A 84 9.60 -4.62 20.80
C TRP A 84 8.38 -4.11 20.00
N ILE A 85 7.64 -5.01 19.34
CA ILE A 85 6.41 -4.67 18.62
C ILE A 85 5.34 -4.15 19.59
N LYS A 86 5.20 -4.78 20.76
CA LYS A 86 4.30 -4.31 21.82
C LYS A 86 4.69 -2.93 22.31
N GLN A 87 5.98 -2.70 22.53
CA GLN A 87 6.48 -1.37 22.90
C GLN A 87 6.20 -0.31 21.85
N SER A 88 6.35 -0.64 20.56
CA SER A 88 6.02 0.25 19.44
C SER A 88 4.53 0.66 19.46
N TRP A 89 3.64 -0.29 19.77
CA TRP A 89 2.21 -0.02 19.95
C TRP A 89 1.92 0.83 21.19
N GLU A 90 2.44 0.44 22.36
CA GLU A 90 2.25 1.13 23.64
C GLU A 90 2.81 2.56 23.64
N ALA A 91 3.85 2.81 22.86
CA ALA A 91 4.46 4.14 22.69
C ALA A 91 3.65 5.03 21.74
N ASP A 92 2.57 4.52 21.13
CA ASP A 92 1.77 5.22 20.12
C ASP A 92 2.67 5.80 19.01
N GLU A 93 3.62 4.97 18.53
CA GLU A 93 4.52 5.38 17.47
C GLU A 93 3.74 5.80 16.23
N PRO A 94 4.08 6.96 15.62
CA PRO A 94 3.28 7.55 14.57
C PRO A 94 3.23 6.70 13.31
N THR A 95 2.10 6.77 12.62
CA THR A 95 1.87 6.17 11.31
C THR A 95 1.68 7.25 10.25
N LEU A 96 2.03 6.97 9.01
CA LEU A 96 1.86 7.92 7.92
C LEU A 96 0.73 7.51 6.99
N PHE A 97 0.82 6.32 6.37
CA PHE A 97 -0.12 5.94 5.32
C PHE A 97 -0.26 4.41 5.16
N GLY A 98 -1.22 4.02 4.34
CA GLY A 98 -1.42 2.63 3.91
C GLY A 98 -2.39 2.56 2.75
N ARG A 99 -2.45 1.39 2.06
CA ARG A 99 -3.32 1.16 0.91
C ARG A 99 -4.10 -0.14 1.08
N PHE A 100 -5.43 -0.01 1.09
CA PHE A 100 -6.33 -1.15 0.96
C PHE A 100 -6.47 -1.55 -0.51
N ASP A 101 -6.33 -2.82 -0.81
CA ASP A 101 -6.70 -3.36 -2.10
C ASP A 101 -8.11 -3.96 -2.00
N LEU A 102 -9.03 -3.40 -2.82
CA LEU A 102 -10.46 -3.69 -2.77
C LEU A 102 -10.97 -4.30 -4.06
N ALA A 103 -11.80 -5.33 -3.94
CA ALA A 103 -12.62 -5.85 -5.05
C ALA A 103 -13.97 -5.13 -5.05
N TRP A 104 -14.33 -4.49 -6.17
CA TRP A 104 -15.62 -3.81 -6.32
C TRP A 104 -15.99 -3.61 -7.80
N ASP A 105 -17.24 -3.82 -8.11
CA ASP A 105 -17.79 -3.64 -9.48
C ASP A 105 -18.60 -2.36 -9.64
N GLY A 106 -18.68 -1.54 -8.60
CA GLY A 106 -19.49 -0.32 -8.56
C GLY A 106 -20.86 -0.50 -7.93
N ASN A 107 -21.19 -1.72 -7.45
CA ASN A 107 -22.46 -2.07 -6.82
C ASN A 107 -22.21 -2.75 -5.47
N GLY A 108 -23.12 -2.53 -4.52
CA GLY A 108 -23.01 -3.10 -3.19
C GLY A 108 -21.76 -2.61 -2.43
N PRO A 109 -21.36 -3.31 -1.36
CA PRO A 109 -20.18 -2.96 -0.57
C PRO A 109 -18.89 -3.45 -1.24
N PRO A 110 -17.82 -2.64 -1.28
CA PRO A 110 -16.48 -3.10 -1.63
C PRO A 110 -16.01 -4.22 -0.71
N LYS A 111 -15.18 -5.13 -1.21
CA LYS A 111 -14.62 -6.25 -0.44
C LYS A 111 -13.12 -6.09 -0.28
N MET A 112 -12.64 -6.15 0.96
CA MET A 112 -11.22 -6.10 1.29
C MET A 112 -10.50 -7.36 0.81
N LEU A 113 -9.46 -7.17 0.01
CA LEU A 113 -8.56 -8.23 -0.43
C LEU A 113 -7.32 -8.31 0.47
N GLU A 114 -6.74 -7.15 0.80
CA GLU A 114 -5.58 -7.01 1.69
C GLU A 114 -5.42 -5.55 2.14
N TYR A 115 -4.55 -5.33 3.12
CA TYR A 115 -4.09 -4.01 3.54
C TYR A 115 -2.56 -3.97 3.49
N ASN A 116 -2.02 -3.09 2.67
CA ASN A 116 -0.60 -2.81 2.57
C ASN A 116 -0.29 -1.57 3.41
N ALA A 117 0.16 -1.76 4.65
CA ALA A 117 0.33 -0.69 5.63
C ALA A 117 1.78 -0.45 6.06
N ASP A 118 2.72 -1.28 5.59
CA ASP A 118 4.16 -1.13 5.84
C ASP A 118 4.86 -0.41 4.67
N THR A 119 4.81 -1.00 3.49
CA THR A 119 5.51 -0.49 2.29
C THR A 119 4.61 -0.47 1.06
N PRO A 120 3.46 0.25 1.08
CA PRO A 120 2.62 0.36 -0.11
C PRO A 120 3.31 1.21 -1.18
N THR A 121 3.37 0.72 -2.41
CA THR A 121 3.84 1.42 -3.61
C THR A 121 2.70 1.98 -4.45
N SER A 122 3.00 2.61 -5.59
CA SER A 122 2.05 3.31 -6.48
C SER A 122 1.45 4.58 -5.85
N LEU A 123 2.17 5.20 -4.91
CA LEU A 123 1.73 6.44 -4.26
C LEU A 123 1.86 7.64 -5.21
N PHE A 124 2.96 7.73 -5.95
CA PHE A 124 3.22 8.82 -6.88
C PHE A 124 2.22 8.82 -8.04
N GLU A 125 1.91 7.63 -8.56
CA GLU A 125 0.87 7.41 -9.57
C GLU A 125 -0.49 7.86 -9.08
N ALA A 126 -0.86 7.46 -7.86
CA ALA A 126 -2.16 7.74 -7.26
C ALA A 126 -2.34 9.19 -6.85
N SER A 127 -1.25 9.91 -6.53
CA SER A 127 -1.32 11.30 -6.05
C SER A 127 -1.06 12.31 -7.17
N VAL A 128 0.06 12.21 -7.90
CA VAL A 128 0.53 13.23 -8.82
C VAL A 128 0.26 12.89 -10.27
N VAL A 129 0.63 11.68 -10.71
CA VAL A 129 0.61 11.34 -12.14
C VAL A 129 -0.81 11.35 -12.69
N GLN A 130 -1.77 10.73 -11.98
CA GLN A 130 -3.17 10.73 -12.41
C GLN A 130 -3.84 12.10 -12.29
N TRP A 131 -3.41 12.96 -11.34
CA TRP A 131 -3.90 14.33 -11.26
C TRP A 131 -3.39 15.16 -12.45
N HIS A 132 -2.08 15.07 -12.75
CA HIS A 132 -1.51 15.71 -13.92
C HIS A 132 -2.19 15.29 -15.24
N TRP A 133 -2.52 14.00 -15.37
CA TRP A 133 -3.33 13.49 -16.48
C TRP A 133 -4.68 14.23 -16.58
N LEU A 134 -5.42 14.37 -15.47
CA LEU A 134 -6.73 15.02 -15.45
C LEU A 134 -6.61 16.50 -15.77
N GLU A 135 -5.67 17.22 -15.18
CA GLU A 135 -5.45 18.66 -15.44
C GLU A 135 -5.09 18.92 -16.92
N SER A 136 -4.22 18.10 -17.48
CA SER A 136 -3.84 18.23 -18.88
C SER A 136 -5.05 18.06 -19.81
N LEU A 137 -5.94 17.13 -19.52
CA LEU A 137 -7.20 16.96 -20.26
C LEU A 137 -8.11 18.19 -20.10
N GLN A 138 -8.21 18.78 -18.91
CA GLN A 138 -9.03 19.96 -18.66
C GLN A 138 -8.57 21.19 -19.44
N ASN A 139 -7.26 21.32 -19.65
CA ASN A 139 -6.66 22.44 -20.39
C ASN A 139 -6.85 22.34 -21.92
N THR A 140 -7.20 21.16 -22.45
CA THR A 140 -7.35 20.94 -23.91
C THR A 140 -8.75 21.16 -24.46
N GLY A 141 -9.78 21.36 -23.64
CA GLY A 141 -11.13 21.60 -24.17
C GLY A 141 -12.23 21.83 -23.14
N ALA A 142 -13.15 22.70 -23.50
CA ALA A 142 -14.20 23.26 -22.65
C ALA A 142 -15.20 22.27 -22.01
N ALA A 143 -15.20 20.99 -22.40
CA ALA A 143 -16.15 20.00 -21.87
C ALA A 143 -15.62 19.26 -20.63
N ILE A 144 -14.35 19.41 -20.27
CA ILE A 144 -13.67 18.58 -19.26
C ILE A 144 -13.63 19.25 -17.88
N ALA A 145 -13.91 20.54 -17.77
CA ALA A 145 -14.06 21.27 -16.49
C ALA A 145 -15.14 20.69 -15.51
N GLN A 146 -15.77 19.57 -15.89
CA GLN A 146 -16.83 18.90 -15.12
C GLN A 146 -16.36 17.64 -14.37
N PHE A 147 -15.06 17.32 -14.42
CA PHE A 147 -14.53 16.14 -13.75
C PHE A 147 -13.69 16.50 -12.53
N ASP A 148 -13.58 15.55 -11.63
CA ASP A 148 -12.84 15.62 -10.40
C ASP A 148 -12.14 14.29 -10.15
N GLN A 149 -11.32 14.16 -9.10
CA GLN A 149 -10.73 12.90 -8.65
C GLN A 149 -10.96 12.69 -7.16
N PHE A 150 -11.00 11.44 -6.71
CA PHE A 150 -10.83 11.10 -5.31
C PHE A 150 -9.34 11.06 -5.02
N ASN A 151 -8.78 12.24 -4.75
CA ASN A 151 -7.35 12.43 -4.62
C ASN A 151 -7.04 13.71 -3.83
N SER A 152 -6.86 13.56 -2.53
CA SER A 152 -6.30 14.57 -1.63
C SER A 152 -5.02 14.06 -0.97
N LEU A 153 -4.35 13.07 -1.58
CA LEU A 153 -3.17 12.41 -1.05
C LEU A 153 -2.05 13.39 -0.75
N HIS A 154 -1.76 14.26 -1.71
CA HIS A 154 -0.66 15.22 -1.60
C HIS A 154 -0.83 16.16 -0.41
N GLU A 155 -2.00 16.75 -0.29
CA GLU A 155 -2.33 17.67 0.80
C GLU A 155 -2.34 16.96 2.16
N GLN A 156 -2.92 15.75 2.23
CA GLN A 156 -2.97 15.00 3.48
C GLN A 156 -1.59 14.53 3.94
N LEU A 157 -0.70 14.16 3.02
CA LEU A 157 0.69 13.83 3.35
C LEU A 157 1.42 15.05 3.92
N ILE A 158 1.29 16.21 3.29
CA ILE A 158 1.90 17.46 3.81
C ILE A 158 1.36 17.78 5.21
N GLU A 159 0.06 17.64 5.45
CA GLU A 159 -0.53 17.89 6.78
C GLU A 159 -0.05 16.86 7.82
N ALA A 160 0.08 15.59 7.45
CA ALA A 160 0.65 14.56 8.32
C ALA A 160 2.11 14.86 8.68
N TRP A 161 2.93 15.27 7.72
CA TRP A 161 4.30 15.69 7.96
C TRP A 161 4.39 16.95 8.84
N LYS A 162 3.50 17.93 8.66
CA LYS A 162 3.41 19.12 9.55
C LYS A 162 3.09 18.72 10.99
N TYR A 163 2.21 17.73 11.17
CA TYR A 163 1.91 17.20 12.49
C TYR A 163 3.14 16.56 13.12
N LEU A 164 3.86 15.69 12.41
CA LEU A 164 5.10 15.07 12.89
C LEU A 164 6.17 16.10 13.21
N ARG A 165 6.32 17.12 12.38
CA ARG A 165 7.24 18.23 12.65
C ARG A 165 6.92 18.96 13.97
N GLN A 166 5.65 19.16 14.29
CA GLN A 166 5.23 19.73 15.58
C GLN A 166 5.60 18.83 16.77
N GLN A 167 5.78 17.52 16.53
CA GLN A 167 6.27 16.56 17.51
C GLN A 167 7.80 16.46 17.57
N GLY A 168 8.53 17.32 16.86
CA GLY A 168 10.00 17.38 16.88
C GLY A 168 10.69 16.64 15.74
N TRP A 169 9.95 16.19 14.71
CA TRP A 169 10.54 15.56 13.53
C TRP A 169 11.10 16.62 12.57
N ASP A 170 12.14 17.31 13.01
CA ASP A 170 12.74 18.39 12.21
C ASP A 170 13.59 17.87 11.06
N ARG A 171 14.18 16.66 11.20
CA ARG A 171 14.96 15.96 10.19
C ARG A 171 14.55 14.50 10.09
N VAL A 172 14.32 14.02 8.88
CA VAL A 172 13.91 12.63 8.61
C VAL A 172 14.79 12.04 7.50
N HIS A 173 15.32 10.85 7.75
CA HIS A 173 15.98 10.06 6.73
C HIS A 173 14.93 9.22 5.98
N PHE A 174 15.17 9.00 4.69
CA PHE A 174 14.31 8.21 3.83
C PHE A 174 15.14 7.14 3.16
N ALA A 175 14.74 5.89 3.29
CA ALA A 175 15.50 4.76 2.77
C ALA A 175 14.66 3.87 1.85
N ALA A 176 15.29 3.40 0.77
CA ALA A 176 14.81 2.35 -0.11
C ALA A 176 16.01 1.50 -0.58
N SER A 177 15.74 0.38 -1.24
CA SER A 177 16.79 -0.38 -1.92
C SER A 177 17.19 0.29 -3.22
N ASP A 178 18.48 0.38 -3.49
CA ASP A 178 19.01 0.82 -4.78
C ASP A 178 18.60 -0.13 -5.91
N GLY A 179 18.48 0.43 -7.13
CA GLY A 179 18.23 -0.33 -8.35
C GLY A 179 16.75 -0.58 -8.66
N HIS A 180 15.82 -0.05 -7.85
CA HIS A 180 14.38 -0.09 -8.09
C HIS A 180 13.83 1.32 -8.35
N GLU A 181 13.63 1.68 -9.63
CA GLU A 181 13.18 3.04 -10.02
C GLU A 181 11.81 3.40 -9.41
N GLU A 182 10.89 2.43 -9.31
CA GLU A 182 9.58 2.62 -8.69
C GLU A 182 9.72 3.01 -7.22
N ASP A 183 10.51 2.26 -6.44
CA ASP A 183 10.73 2.53 -5.02
C ASP A 183 11.39 3.89 -4.82
N PHE A 184 12.43 4.19 -5.61
CA PHE A 184 13.11 5.48 -5.58
C PHE A 184 12.16 6.63 -5.91
N GLY A 185 11.30 6.49 -6.93
CA GLY A 185 10.28 7.47 -7.30
C GLY A 185 9.28 7.73 -6.18
N ASN A 186 8.75 6.65 -5.57
CA ASN A 186 7.81 6.75 -4.44
C ASN A 186 8.46 7.43 -3.22
N VAL A 187 9.69 7.05 -2.86
CA VAL A 187 10.42 7.66 -1.73
C VAL A 187 10.79 9.11 -2.02
N THR A 188 11.20 9.44 -3.26
CA THR A 188 11.52 10.82 -3.66
C THR A 188 10.29 11.72 -3.57
N TYR A 189 9.13 11.23 -4.03
CA TYR A 189 7.87 11.95 -3.90
C TYR A 189 7.50 12.18 -2.42
N LEU A 190 7.63 11.15 -1.58
CA LEU A 190 7.32 11.27 -0.15
C LEU A 190 8.25 12.26 0.56
N ARG A 191 9.54 12.30 0.20
CA ARG A 191 10.50 13.31 0.67
C ARG A 191 10.09 14.72 0.26
N ASP A 192 9.60 14.88 -0.97
CA ASP A 192 9.12 16.18 -1.44
C ASP A 192 7.96 16.69 -0.57
N THR A 193 6.98 15.83 -0.23
CA THR A 193 5.87 16.20 0.68
C THR A 193 6.36 16.58 2.08
N ALA A 194 7.37 15.88 2.61
CA ALA A 194 8.00 16.21 3.90
C ALA A 194 8.76 17.55 3.84
N SER A 195 9.50 17.79 2.76
CA SER A 195 10.20 19.05 2.52
C SER A 195 9.24 20.23 2.41
N GLN A 196 8.09 20.06 1.75
CA GLN A 196 7.02 21.06 1.67
C GLN A 196 6.41 21.36 3.05
N ALA A 197 6.40 20.39 3.96
CA ALA A 197 6.01 20.57 5.35
C ALA A 197 7.10 21.26 6.19
N GLY A 198 8.30 21.49 5.62
CA GLY A 198 9.45 22.15 6.24
C GLY A 198 10.34 21.22 7.05
N ILE A 199 10.30 19.91 6.80
CA ILE A 199 11.22 18.92 7.38
C ILE A 199 12.49 18.88 6.53
N ASP A 200 13.66 18.82 7.18
CA ASP A 200 14.94 18.52 6.52
C ASP A 200 14.97 17.02 6.16
N THR A 201 15.20 16.70 4.88
CA THR A 201 15.11 15.33 4.40
C THR A 201 16.43 14.84 3.81
N HIS A 202 16.83 13.64 4.20
CA HIS A 202 18.03 12.98 3.69
C HIS A 202 17.66 11.61 3.08
N TYR A 203 18.08 11.35 1.84
CA TYR A 203 17.93 10.01 1.23
C TYR A 203 19.18 9.18 1.51
N ILE A 204 18.99 7.91 1.82
CA ILE A 204 20.05 6.92 2.00
C ILE A 204 19.60 5.58 1.41
N ASP A 205 20.50 4.89 0.72
CA ASP A 205 20.26 3.47 0.40
C ASP A 205 20.18 2.66 1.69
N ILE A 206 19.19 1.78 1.80
CA ILE A 206 18.99 0.97 3.02
C ILE A 206 20.23 0.14 3.37
N SER A 207 21.01 -0.28 2.39
CA SER A 207 22.25 -1.04 2.57
C SER A 207 23.41 -0.21 3.17
N GLN A 208 23.30 1.13 3.12
CA GLN A 208 24.28 2.06 3.68
C GLN A 208 23.97 2.45 5.13
N VAL A 209 22.80 2.06 5.63
CA VAL A 209 22.43 2.32 7.02
C VAL A 209 23.32 1.49 7.95
N GLY A 210 24.16 2.18 8.74
CA GLY A 210 25.05 1.59 9.74
C GLY A 210 24.43 1.52 11.14
N TYR A 211 25.18 0.98 12.10
CA TYR A 211 24.79 1.00 13.51
C TYR A 211 25.97 1.36 14.42
N ASP A 212 25.77 2.39 15.23
CA ASP A 212 26.72 2.81 16.28
C ASP A 212 26.35 2.13 17.60
N SER A 213 27.20 1.18 18.02
CA SER A 213 26.98 0.38 19.23
C SER A 213 27.14 1.19 20.52
N ASP A 214 27.95 2.26 20.51
CA ASP A 214 28.18 3.09 21.70
C ASP A 214 26.99 4.04 21.94
N ARG A 215 26.47 4.61 20.86
CA ARG A 215 25.29 5.49 20.90
C ARG A 215 23.96 4.71 20.91
N LYS A 216 23.97 3.43 20.53
CA LYS A 216 22.79 2.57 20.35
C LYS A 216 21.77 3.18 19.37
N THR A 217 22.25 3.61 18.22
CA THR A 217 21.42 4.23 17.19
C THR A 217 21.90 3.81 15.80
N PHE A 218 20.99 3.81 14.84
CA PHE A 218 21.39 3.70 13.44
C PHE A 218 22.04 5.00 12.98
N VAL A 219 22.94 4.89 12.02
CA VAL A 219 23.72 6.02 11.48
C VAL A 219 23.66 6.01 9.96
N ASP A 220 23.77 7.17 9.37
CA ASP A 220 23.85 7.35 7.93
C ASP A 220 25.26 7.08 7.37
N ASP A 221 25.47 7.31 6.08
CA ASP A 221 26.71 7.15 5.34
C ASP A 221 27.83 8.13 5.77
N GLN A 222 27.47 9.18 6.55
CA GLN A 222 28.39 10.14 7.15
C GLN A 222 28.64 9.86 8.63
N PHE A 223 28.12 8.75 9.16
CA PHE A 223 28.17 8.35 10.58
C PHE A 223 27.39 9.28 11.51
N GLU A 224 26.45 10.08 10.97
CA GLU A 224 25.56 10.89 11.78
C GLU A 224 24.37 10.04 12.28
N PRO A 225 23.91 10.26 13.52
CA PRO A 225 22.79 9.52 14.08
C PRO A 225 21.50 9.74 13.30
N ILE A 226 20.80 8.65 13.03
CA ILE A 226 19.45 8.64 12.47
C ILE A 226 18.45 8.62 13.61
N GLU A 227 17.76 9.74 13.84
CA GLU A 227 16.72 9.83 14.86
C GLU A 227 15.39 9.29 14.32
N TYR A 228 15.01 9.72 13.12
CA TYR A 228 13.78 9.33 12.43
C TYR A 228 14.08 8.79 11.03
N LEU A 229 13.56 7.61 10.72
CA LEU A 229 13.79 6.95 9.43
C LEU A 229 12.48 6.44 8.84
N PHE A 230 12.11 6.99 7.68
CA PHE A 230 11.15 6.33 6.80
C PHE A 230 11.86 5.28 5.95
N LYS A 231 11.32 4.06 5.92
CA LYS A 231 11.84 2.96 5.11
C LYS A 231 10.81 2.46 4.11
N LEU A 232 11.16 2.40 2.83
CA LEU A 232 10.44 1.60 1.84
C LEU A 232 11.18 0.25 1.70
N TYR A 233 11.21 -0.49 2.79
CA TYR A 233 11.87 -1.79 2.91
C TYR A 233 11.10 -2.66 3.91
N PRO A 234 10.61 -3.86 3.52
CA PRO A 234 9.69 -4.64 4.34
C PRO A 234 10.24 -5.05 5.70
N TRP A 235 9.43 -4.93 6.76
CA TRP A 235 9.80 -5.38 8.09
C TRP A 235 10.19 -6.86 8.12
N GLU A 236 9.45 -7.74 7.41
CA GLU A 236 9.74 -9.17 7.38
C GLU A 236 11.11 -9.50 6.77
N TRP A 237 11.67 -8.63 5.93
CA TRP A 237 13.04 -8.76 5.42
C TRP A 237 14.04 -8.25 6.44
N MET A 238 13.79 -7.08 7.03
CA MET A 238 14.67 -6.51 8.06
C MET A 238 14.84 -7.45 9.26
N LEU A 239 13.78 -8.15 9.68
CA LEU A 239 13.85 -9.09 10.81
C LEU A 239 14.73 -10.33 10.54
N GLN A 240 15.05 -10.62 9.27
CA GLN A 240 15.92 -11.73 8.87
C GLN A 240 17.39 -11.32 8.72
N GLU A 241 17.68 -10.03 8.72
CA GLU A 241 19.03 -9.51 8.55
C GLU A 241 19.85 -9.57 9.84
N SER A 242 21.19 -9.56 9.70
CA SER A 242 22.11 -9.56 10.84
C SER A 242 21.95 -8.34 11.75
N PHE A 243 21.49 -7.20 11.20
CA PHE A 243 21.24 -5.94 11.92
C PHE A 243 19.93 -5.96 12.72
N ALA A 244 19.02 -6.90 12.48
CA ALA A 244 17.72 -6.97 13.16
C ALA A 244 17.82 -6.93 14.70
N ARG A 245 18.87 -7.55 15.29
CA ARG A 245 19.12 -7.51 16.74
C ARG A 245 19.26 -6.09 17.30
N HIS A 246 19.68 -5.13 16.49
CA HIS A 246 19.90 -3.75 16.89
C HIS A 246 18.59 -2.95 16.97
N LEU A 247 17.53 -3.40 16.29
CA LEU A 247 16.20 -2.82 16.40
C LEU A 247 15.69 -2.84 17.86
N LEU A 248 15.99 -3.91 18.59
CA LEU A 248 15.55 -4.10 20.00
C LEU A 248 16.13 -3.09 20.97
N THR A 249 17.20 -2.39 20.62
CA THR A 249 17.91 -1.49 21.52
C THR A 249 18.17 -0.11 20.91
N SER A 250 17.81 0.06 19.66
CA SER A 250 17.99 1.33 18.94
C SER A 250 17.08 2.42 19.48
N LYS A 251 17.58 3.66 19.40
CA LYS A 251 16.79 4.86 19.65
C LYS A 251 16.16 5.43 18.39
N THR A 252 16.52 4.90 17.22
CA THR A 252 15.94 5.32 15.95
C THR A 252 14.46 4.98 15.92
N VAL A 253 13.63 5.95 15.61
CA VAL A 253 12.19 5.79 15.43
C VAL A 253 11.92 5.53 13.95
N TRP A 254 11.16 4.47 13.67
CA TRP A 254 10.90 4.00 12.32
C TRP A 254 9.51 4.39 11.85
N LEU A 255 9.40 4.75 10.59
CA LEU A 255 8.15 4.97 9.88
C LEU A 255 8.11 4.07 8.64
N GLU A 256 7.19 3.19 8.48
CA GLU A 256 6.07 2.88 9.36
C GLU A 256 6.54 2.12 10.61
N PRO A 257 5.84 2.26 11.74
CA PRO A 257 6.26 1.64 13.00
C PRO A 257 6.16 0.12 12.97
N ALA A 258 6.89 -0.53 13.89
CA ALA A 258 7.01 -1.99 13.92
C ALA A 258 5.66 -2.72 14.03
N TRP A 259 4.71 -2.20 14.79
CA TRP A 259 3.40 -2.84 14.95
C TRP A 259 2.59 -2.88 13.64
N LYS A 260 2.84 -1.98 12.68
CA LYS A 260 2.14 -2.00 11.38
C LYS A 260 2.51 -3.20 10.49
N MET A 261 3.56 -3.95 10.82
CA MET A 261 3.81 -5.22 10.15
C MET A 261 2.65 -6.20 10.28
N LEU A 262 1.83 -6.09 11.35
CA LEU A 262 0.61 -6.87 11.52
C LEU A 262 -0.40 -6.59 10.42
N LEU A 263 -0.54 -5.34 10.03
CA LEU A 263 -1.53 -4.91 9.04
C LEU A 263 -1.15 -5.27 7.61
N SER A 264 0.15 -5.39 7.31
CA SER A 264 0.66 -5.81 6.00
C SER A 264 0.72 -7.33 5.85
N ASN A 265 0.60 -8.08 6.95
CA ASN A 265 0.56 -9.53 6.95
C ASN A 265 -0.86 -10.03 6.68
N LYS A 266 -1.02 -10.96 5.75
CA LYS A 266 -2.35 -11.46 5.36
C LYS A 266 -3.07 -12.24 6.46
N THR A 267 -2.36 -12.64 7.52
CA THR A 267 -2.95 -13.20 8.76
C THR A 267 -4.03 -12.30 9.33
N ILE A 268 -3.87 -10.95 9.21
CA ILE A 268 -4.86 -10.00 9.70
C ILE A 268 -6.27 -10.23 9.12
N LEU A 269 -6.38 -10.80 7.92
CA LEU A 269 -7.66 -11.10 7.27
C LEU A 269 -8.46 -12.17 8.05
N ALA A 270 -7.77 -13.18 8.58
CA ALA A 270 -8.39 -14.21 9.41
C ALA A 270 -8.80 -13.62 10.78
N ILE A 271 -7.94 -12.81 11.39
CA ILE A 271 -8.24 -12.11 12.66
C ILE A 271 -9.45 -11.18 12.49
N LEU A 272 -9.50 -10.40 11.43
CA LEU A 272 -10.64 -9.52 11.14
C LEU A 272 -11.95 -10.32 10.99
N TRP A 273 -11.90 -11.49 10.35
CA TRP A 273 -13.10 -12.32 10.23
C TRP A 273 -13.52 -12.94 11.56
N GLU A 274 -12.57 -13.31 12.44
CA GLU A 274 -12.85 -13.79 13.80
C GLU A 274 -13.54 -12.70 14.65
N LEU A 275 -13.04 -11.46 14.58
CA LEU A 275 -13.54 -10.34 15.38
C LEU A 275 -14.85 -9.74 14.83
N PHE A 276 -14.98 -9.67 13.51
CA PHE A 276 -16.10 -9.00 12.83
C PHE A 276 -16.78 -9.92 11.82
N PRO A 277 -17.30 -11.09 12.25
CA PRO A 277 -17.89 -12.04 11.32
C PRO A 277 -19.07 -11.40 10.55
N GLU A 278 -19.19 -11.75 9.27
CA GLU A 278 -20.26 -11.26 8.39
C GLU A 278 -20.26 -9.74 8.14
N ASN A 279 -19.19 -9.02 8.51
CA ASN A 279 -19.08 -7.60 8.12
C ASN A 279 -19.16 -7.46 6.60
N LYS A 280 -19.97 -6.52 6.13
CA LYS A 280 -20.26 -6.35 4.70
C LYS A 280 -19.03 -6.01 3.83
N TYR A 281 -17.93 -5.52 4.40
CA TYR A 281 -16.69 -5.17 3.69
C TYR A 281 -15.66 -6.30 3.73
N LEU A 282 -15.82 -7.28 4.62
CA LEU A 282 -14.91 -8.41 4.73
C LEU A 282 -15.34 -9.59 3.83
N LEU A 283 -14.39 -10.45 3.54
CA LEU A 283 -14.58 -11.78 3.01
C LEU A 283 -14.25 -12.79 4.10
N LYS A 284 -14.99 -13.89 4.18
CA LYS A 284 -14.66 -14.98 5.10
C LYS A 284 -13.19 -15.36 4.91
N ALA A 285 -12.41 -15.38 5.98
CA ALA A 285 -11.02 -15.78 5.95
C ALA A 285 -10.70 -16.68 7.15
N SER A 286 -9.74 -17.60 6.99
CA SER A 286 -9.39 -18.60 7.98
C SER A 286 -7.96 -19.06 7.79
N PHE A 287 -7.35 -19.57 8.86
CA PHE A 287 -6.06 -20.28 8.82
C PHE A 287 -6.17 -21.66 8.19
N GLU A 288 -7.37 -22.24 8.20
CA GLU A 288 -7.66 -23.54 7.61
C GLU A 288 -8.47 -23.40 6.34
N PRO A 289 -8.39 -24.38 5.40
CA PRO A 289 -9.17 -24.36 4.18
C PRO A 289 -10.68 -24.19 4.46
N ILE A 290 -11.31 -23.34 3.67
CA ILE A 290 -12.76 -23.07 3.77
C ILE A 290 -13.52 -23.79 2.67
N GLU A 291 -14.81 -24.08 2.91
CA GLU A 291 -15.69 -24.64 1.91
C GLU A 291 -16.03 -23.62 0.81
N GLY A 292 -16.22 -24.09 -0.41
CA GLY A 292 -16.59 -23.28 -1.57
C GLY A 292 -15.38 -22.77 -2.36
N ASP A 293 -15.59 -21.65 -3.05
CA ASP A 293 -14.55 -21.00 -3.83
C ASP A 293 -13.68 -20.13 -2.91
N PHE A 294 -12.36 -20.24 -3.01
CA PHE A 294 -11.45 -19.49 -2.16
C PHE A 294 -10.15 -19.09 -2.87
N VAL A 295 -9.44 -18.19 -2.24
CA VAL A 295 -8.08 -17.78 -2.60
C VAL A 295 -7.16 -18.17 -1.45
N ARG A 296 -6.14 -19.00 -1.75
CA ARG A 296 -5.06 -19.33 -0.84
C ARG A 296 -3.95 -18.31 -0.97
N LYS A 297 -3.50 -17.73 0.14
CA LYS A 297 -2.51 -16.65 0.16
C LYS A 297 -1.44 -16.95 1.21
N PRO A 298 -0.15 -17.04 0.84
CA PRO A 298 0.92 -17.03 1.85
C PRO A 298 0.89 -15.72 2.63
N ILE A 299 1.16 -15.79 3.92
CA ILE A 299 0.93 -14.66 4.85
C ILE A 299 1.79 -13.42 4.54
N LEU A 300 2.98 -13.61 3.95
CA LEU A 300 3.93 -12.54 3.61
C LEU A 300 4.09 -12.34 2.08
N ALA A 301 3.25 -12.98 1.26
CA ALA A 301 3.37 -12.88 -0.20
C ALA A 301 3.12 -11.46 -0.68
N ARG A 302 3.94 -11.01 -1.63
CA ARG A 302 3.89 -9.70 -2.29
C ARG A 302 3.63 -9.85 -3.78
N GLU A 303 3.14 -8.80 -4.42
CA GLU A 303 2.99 -8.71 -5.88
C GLU A 303 2.26 -9.91 -6.51
N GLY A 304 1.26 -10.43 -5.80
CA GLY A 304 0.48 -11.57 -6.26
C GLY A 304 1.24 -12.92 -6.27
N SER A 305 2.46 -12.98 -5.72
CA SER A 305 3.28 -14.19 -5.72
C SER A 305 2.66 -15.32 -4.88
N ASN A 306 2.69 -16.55 -5.42
CA ASN A 306 2.16 -17.77 -4.79
C ASN A 306 0.68 -17.69 -4.35
N ILE A 307 -0.10 -16.82 -5.01
CA ILE A 307 -1.55 -16.76 -4.82
C ILE A 307 -2.21 -17.86 -5.65
N GLU A 308 -3.16 -18.55 -5.05
CA GLU A 308 -3.90 -19.65 -5.70
C GLU A 308 -5.41 -19.40 -5.59
N ILE A 309 -6.09 -19.28 -6.72
CA ILE A 309 -7.55 -19.16 -6.82
C ILE A 309 -8.14 -20.53 -7.13
N VAL A 310 -8.98 -21.05 -6.24
CA VAL A 310 -9.66 -22.34 -6.38
C VAL A 310 -11.15 -22.10 -6.52
N THR A 311 -11.73 -22.51 -7.65
CA THR A 311 -13.18 -22.43 -7.91
C THR A 311 -13.74 -23.79 -8.29
N GLN A 312 -14.86 -24.16 -7.69
CA GLN A 312 -15.53 -25.45 -7.94
C GLN A 312 -16.17 -25.52 -9.33
N GLN A 313 -16.62 -24.39 -9.85
CA GLN A 313 -17.36 -24.35 -11.12
C GLN A 313 -16.48 -24.48 -12.37
N GLN A 314 -15.20 -24.13 -12.29
CA GLN A 314 -14.33 -24.06 -13.46
C GLN A 314 -13.26 -25.14 -13.49
N HIS A 315 -13.07 -25.94 -12.44
CA HIS A 315 -11.90 -26.81 -12.25
C HIS A 315 -10.56 -26.08 -12.55
N ALA A 316 -10.60 -24.75 -12.57
CA ALA A 316 -9.50 -23.88 -12.96
C ALA A 316 -8.82 -23.41 -11.68
N GLN A 317 -7.71 -24.01 -11.41
CA GLN A 317 -6.73 -23.52 -10.47
C GLN A 317 -5.91 -22.47 -11.21
N MET A 318 -6.07 -21.19 -10.85
CA MET A 318 -5.16 -20.14 -11.26
C MET A 318 -4.14 -19.99 -10.12
N ALA A 319 -2.88 -20.18 -10.42
CA ALA A 319 -1.81 -20.04 -9.44
C ALA A 319 -0.66 -19.21 -10.04
N THR A 320 -0.02 -18.43 -9.20
CA THR A 320 1.18 -17.68 -9.54
C THR A 320 2.40 -18.33 -8.89
N GLU A 321 3.55 -18.20 -9.54
CA GLU A 321 4.83 -18.64 -8.99
C GLU A 321 5.40 -17.57 -8.04
N GLY A 322 6.40 -17.95 -7.23
CA GLY A 322 7.08 -17.01 -6.33
C GLY A 322 7.89 -17.71 -5.25
N PRO A 323 8.59 -16.95 -4.40
CA PRO A 323 9.48 -17.49 -3.38
C PRO A 323 8.77 -17.92 -2.07
N TYR A 324 7.44 -17.70 -1.95
CA TYR A 324 6.71 -17.86 -0.68
C TYR A 324 6.03 -19.23 -0.50
N TRP A 325 6.37 -20.23 -1.29
CA TRP A 325 5.73 -21.55 -1.33
C TRP A 325 5.80 -22.34 0.00
N ASN A 326 6.77 -22.05 0.87
CA ASN A 326 6.99 -22.69 2.19
C ASN A 326 6.34 -21.92 3.35
N GLN A 327 5.67 -20.82 3.07
CA GLN A 327 5.07 -20.00 4.13
C GLN A 327 3.73 -20.53 4.59
N PRO A 328 3.35 -20.29 5.86
CA PRO A 328 1.97 -20.44 6.30
C PRO A 328 1.02 -19.64 5.38
N CYS A 329 -0.19 -20.14 5.21
CA CYS A 329 -1.17 -19.50 4.33
C CYS A 329 -2.44 -19.21 5.09
N ILE A 330 -3.21 -18.23 4.58
CA ILE A 330 -4.61 -18.05 4.91
C ILE A 330 -5.47 -18.40 3.69
N TYR A 331 -6.72 -18.69 3.95
CA TYR A 331 -7.75 -19.00 2.96
C TYR A 331 -8.84 -17.96 3.05
N GLN A 332 -9.02 -17.17 1.99
CA GLN A 332 -10.04 -16.13 1.91
C GLN A 332 -11.10 -16.52 0.89
N ALA A 333 -12.38 -16.35 1.20
CA ALA A 333 -13.46 -16.61 0.26
C ALA A 333 -13.23 -15.82 -1.04
N TYR A 334 -13.39 -16.51 -2.17
CA TYR A 334 -13.24 -15.88 -3.47
C TYR A 334 -14.34 -14.83 -3.69
N HIS A 335 -13.96 -13.67 -4.21
CA HIS A 335 -14.86 -12.64 -4.68
C HIS A 335 -14.42 -12.18 -6.05
N PRO A 336 -15.32 -12.13 -7.06
CA PRO A 336 -14.93 -11.71 -8.40
C PRO A 336 -14.52 -10.23 -8.41
N LEU A 337 -13.45 -9.93 -9.14
CA LEU A 337 -13.03 -8.56 -9.43
C LEU A 337 -13.95 -7.95 -10.50
N TYR A 338 -13.96 -6.61 -10.57
CA TYR A 338 -14.52 -5.95 -11.75
C TYR A 338 -13.82 -6.46 -13.00
N ARG A 339 -14.62 -6.82 -14.00
CA ARG A 339 -14.12 -7.33 -15.28
C ARG A 339 -14.61 -6.47 -16.42
N SER A 340 -13.70 -6.03 -17.28
CA SER A 340 -13.96 -5.40 -18.57
C SER A 340 -13.46 -6.29 -19.70
N GLU A 341 -13.60 -5.83 -20.95
CA GLU A 341 -12.97 -6.46 -22.12
C GLU A 341 -11.43 -6.38 -22.06
N ASN A 342 -10.89 -5.43 -21.27
CA ASN A 342 -9.44 -5.19 -21.15
C ASN A 342 -8.79 -5.88 -19.96
N GLY A 343 -9.57 -6.52 -19.09
CA GLY A 343 -9.04 -7.24 -17.93
C GLY A 343 -9.84 -7.04 -16.65
N TYR A 344 -9.19 -7.34 -15.54
CA TYR A 344 -9.71 -7.26 -14.18
C TYR A 344 -9.12 -6.04 -13.47
N ALA A 345 -9.90 -5.39 -12.63
CA ALA A 345 -9.46 -4.21 -11.90
C ALA A 345 -9.52 -4.40 -10.39
N VAL A 346 -8.47 -3.92 -9.72
CA VAL A 346 -8.36 -3.79 -8.26
C VAL A 346 -8.27 -2.32 -7.91
N LEU A 347 -9.03 -1.90 -6.90
CA LEU A 347 -9.02 -0.54 -6.39
C LEU A 347 -8.03 -0.45 -5.22
N GLY A 348 -6.99 0.36 -5.34
CA GLY A 348 -6.07 0.71 -4.27
C GLY A 348 -6.57 1.94 -3.52
N SER A 349 -7.27 1.79 -2.40
CA SER A 349 -7.78 2.91 -1.61
C SER A 349 -6.80 3.31 -0.51
N TRP A 350 -6.38 4.57 -0.52
CA TRP A 350 -5.32 5.09 0.35
C TRP A 350 -5.87 5.73 1.62
N VAL A 351 -5.15 5.48 2.70
CA VAL A 351 -5.33 6.13 4.01
C VAL A 351 -4.07 6.93 4.31
N VAL A 352 -4.22 8.17 4.75
CA VAL A 352 -3.15 8.99 5.35
C VAL A 352 -3.60 9.41 6.73
N GLY A 353 -2.76 9.17 7.76
CA GLY A 353 -3.23 9.17 9.12
C GLY A 353 -4.36 8.16 9.29
N ASP A 354 -5.54 8.61 9.72
CA ASP A 354 -6.71 7.75 9.96
C ASP A 354 -7.83 7.95 8.93
N ARG A 355 -7.54 8.55 7.75
CA ARG A 355 -8.58 8.93 6.79
C ARG A 355 -8.30 8.45 5.38
N ALA A 356 -9.34 7.95 4.74
CA ALA A 356 -9.34 7.70 3.31
C ALA A 356 -9.18 9.02 2.55
N CYS A 357 -8.24 9.10 1.62
CA CYS A 357 -7.88 10.36 0.96
C CYS A 357 -7.61 10.26 -0.53
N GLY A 358 -7.70 9.06 -1.10
CA GLY A 358 -7.49 8.89 -2.53
C GLY A 358 -7.57 7.44 -2.96
N MET A 359 -7.50 7.22 -4.25
CA MET A 359 -7.41 5.87 -4.80
C MET A 359 -6.59 5.81 -6.09
N GLY A 360 -5.96 4.65 -6.33
CA GLY A 360 -5.38 4.23 -7.59
C GLY A 360 -6.10 3.00 -8.12
N ILE A 361 -5.94 2.68 -9.40
CA ILE A 361 -6.57 1.50 -9.99
C ILE A 361 -5.53 0.74 -10.80
N ARG A 362 -5.42 -0.55 -10.50
CA ARG A 362 -4.59 -1.48 -11.26
C ARG A 362 -5.48 -2.40 -12.09
N GLU A 363 -5.14 -2.55 -13.37
CA GLU A 363 -5.85 -3.42 -14.32
C GLU A 363 -4.88 -4.46 -14.87
N ASP A 364 -5.30 -5.73 -14.86
CA ASP A 364 -4.52 -6.83 -15.40
C ASP A 364 -5.40 -7.75 -16.26
N ILE A 365 -4.80 -8.42 -17.22
CA ILE A 365 -5.49 -9.46 -18.03
C ILE A 365 -5.86 -10.70 -17.19
N GLN A 366 -5.19 -10.90 -16.08
CA GLN A 366 -5.42 -11.96 -15.11
C GLN A 366 -6.15 -11.42 -13.87
N ALA A 367 -6.81 -12.33 -13.13
CA ALA A 367 -7.50 -11.97 -11.89
C ALA A 367 -6.55 -11.79 -10.67
N ILE A 368 -5.27 -12.06 -10.84
CA ILE A 368 -4.22 -11.81 -9.85
C ILE A 368 -3.35 -10.69 -10.40
N THR A 369 -3.24 -9.58 -9.64
CA THR A 369 -2.39 -8.45 -10.00
C THR A 369 -0.91 -8.77 -9.74
N HIS A 370 -0.05 -8.31 -10.63
CA HIS A 370 1.41 -8.44 -10.57
C HIS A 370 2.07 -7.06 -10.48
N ASN A 371 3.39 -7.03 -10.33
CA ASN A 371 4.12 -5.77 -10.30
C ASN A 371 3.94 -4.95 -11.59
N THR A 372 3.90 -5.62 -12.74
CA THR A 372 3.71 -5.00 -14.07
C THR A 372 2.24 -4.73 -14.42
N SER A 373 1.27 -5.04 -13.55
CA SER A 373 -0.15 -4.71 -13.79
C SER A 373 -0.32 -3.23 -14.03
N ARG A 374 -1.05 -2.87 -15.10
CA ARG A 374 -1.18 -1.48 -15.55
C ARG A 374 -1.87 -0.60 -14.51
N PHE A 375 -1.34 0.59 -14.31
CA PHE A 375 -2.01 1.63 -13.55
C PHE A 375 -2.83 2.51 -14.50
N LEU A 376 -4.15 2.63 -14.24
CA LEU A 376 -5.05 3.46 -15.02
C LEU A 376 -5.58 4.62 -14.16
N PRO A 377 -5.67 5.84 -14.72
CA PRO A 377 -6.25 6.96 -14.00
C PRO A 377 -7.76 6.79 -13.81
N HIS A 378 -8.30 7.55 -12.87
CA HIS A 378 -9.73 7.65 -12.67
C HIS A 378 -10.22 9.11 -12.70
N ARG A 379 -11.53 9.27 -12.87
CA ARG A 379 -12.21 10.56 -12.75
C ARG A 379 -13.59 10.40 -12.17
N ILE A 380 -14.07 11.47 -11.55
CA ILE A 380 -15.43 11.58 -11.04
C ILE A 380 -16.23 12.46 -12.01
N ARG A 381 -17.37 11.97 -12.45
CA ARG A 381 -18.32 12.77 -13.23
C ARG A 381 -19.19 13.57 -12.28
N ARG A 382 -19.19 14.88 -12.45
CA ARG A 382 -20.07 15.83 -11.74
C ARG A 382 -21.51 15.76 -12.19
#